data_0e0feeec4b2d718ded2113331e418491
#
_entry.id   0e0feeec4b2d718ded2113331e418491
#
_cell.length_a   1.000
_cell.length_b   1.000
_cell.length_c   1.000
_cell.angle_alpha   90.00
_cell.angle_beta   90.00
_cell.angle_gamma   90.00
#
_symmetry.space_group_name_H-M   'P 1'
#
loop_
_entity.id
_entity.type
_entity.pdbx_description
1 polymer ?
#
loop_
_entity_poly.entity_id
_entity_poly.type
_entity_poly.pdbx_seq_one_letter_code
_entity_poly.pdbx_strand_id
1 'polypeptide(L)'
;IKSSAASDVYKRQTYPTNATLLVDTYNTLKSGIPNAIKAFNEVLKPLGITKCGIRLDSGDLAYLTRKAREMLDEAGWTECKISVSNSLDEYLIQDMLLQGAQIDLFGVGERMITAKSEPVFGGVYKLVAIEEPDGTVIPKIKVSENVEKITIPHFKKVYRLFGRDTGKAIADYITVHDETVDDTKGLTIFDPMATWKRKDVYNFEARELLVPIFKNGKRVYDCPPLEEIKAYCAQQVDTLWDEVKRFDYPHKYYVDLSDKLWDIQQCLLRTSQM
;
A
#
# COMPACT_ATOMS: atom_id res chain seq x y z
N ILE A 1 -40.34 -7.39 11.84
CA ILE A 1 -40.04 -8.24 10.69
C ILE A 1 -40.64 -7.67 9.39
N LYS A 2 -41.86 -7.16 9.46
CA LYS A 2 -42.53 -6.55 8.28
C LYS A 2 -41.94 -5.20 7.86
N SER A 3 -41.17 -4.53 8.70
CA SER A 3 -40.66 -3.18 8.42
C SER A 3 -39.46 -3.20 7.47
N SER A 4 -38.54 -4.16 7.54
CA SER A 4 -37.38 -4.21 6.64
C SER A 4 -37.77 -4.54 5.19
N ALA A 5 -38.64 -5.54 4.98
CA ALA A 5 -39.13 -5.88 3.63
C ALA A 5 -39.91 -4.72 3.00
N ALA A 6 -40.75 -4.01 3.79
CA ALA A 6 -41.47 -2.83 3.31
C ALA A 6 -40.52 -1.66 2.99
N SER A 7 -39.49 -1.44 3.80
CA SER A 7 -38.45 -0.45 3.56
C SER A 7 -37.66 -0.76 2.29
N ASP A 8 -37.32 -2.02 2.05
CA ASP A 8 -36.60 -2.46 0.87
C ASP A 8 -37.41 -2.27 -0.43
N VAL A 9 -38.70 -2.62 -0.41
CA VAL A 9 -39.62 -2.37 -1.52
C VAL A 9 -39.74 -0.89 -1.81
N TYR A 10 -39.96 -0.05 -0.77
CA TYR A 10 -40.04 1.40 -0.92
C TYR A 10 -38.75 2.00 -1.49
N LYS A 11 -37.61 1.58 -0.98
CA LYS A 11 -36.30 2.03 -1.44
C LYS A 11 -36.08 1.71 -2.92
N ARG A 12 -36.49 0.54 -3.37
CA ARG A 12 -36.39 0.12 -4.77
C ARG A 12 -37.37 0.86 -5.67
N GLN A 13 -38.55 1.19 -5.19
CA GLN A 13 -39.50 2.02 -5.94
C GLN A 13 -38.99 3.44 -6.16
N THR A 14 -38.29 4.00 -5.14
CA THR A 14 -37.77 5.38 -5.21
C THR A 14 -36.48 5.49 -6.02
N TYR A 15 -35.58 4.50 -5.92
CA TYR A 15 -34.28 4.47 -6.59
C TYR A 15 -34.03 3.11 -7.29
N PRO A 16 -34.82 2.76 -8.30
CA PRO A 16 -34.78 1.42 -8.87
C PRO A 16 -33.44 1.08 -9.57
N THR A 17 -32.72 2.06 -10.07
CA THR A 17 -31.49 1.87 -10.83
C THR A 17 -30.21 1.80 -9.97
N ASN A 18 -30.28 2.18 -8.68
CA ASN A 18 -29.09 2.31 -7.84
C ASN A 18 -29.33 1.96 -6.36
N ALA A 19 -30.20 1.00 -6.06
CA ALA A 19 -30.44 0.60 -4.70
C ALA A 19 -29.72 -0.71 -4.33
N THR A 20 -28.97 -0.70 -3.23
CA THR A 20 -28.40 -1.87 -2.58
C THR A 20 -29.16 -2.17 -1.29
N LEU A 21 -29.60 -3.41 -1.09
CA LEU A 21 -30.38 -3.82 0.06
C LEU A 21 -29.51 -4.45 1.13
N LEU A 22 -29.60 -3.98 2.38
CA LEU A 22 -28.96 -4.59 3.53
C LEU A 22 -29.80 -5.81 3.98
N VAL A 23 -29.20 -7.00 3.98
CA VAL A 23 -29.93 -8.25 4.10
C VAL A 23 -29.66 -9.03 5.40
N ASP A 24 -28.80 -8.53 6.25
CA ASP A 24 -28.33 -9.24 7.46
C ASP A 24 -28.85 -8.69 8.78
N THR A 25 -29.88 -7.82 8.74
CA THR A 25 -30.46 -7.23 9.97
C THR A 25 -31.04 -8.28 10.94
N TYR A 26 -31.67 -9.34 10.42
CA TYR A 26 -32.28 -10.39 11.25
C TYR A 26 -31.68 -11.76 10.96
N ASN A 27 -32.02 -12.34 9.83
CA ASN A 27 -31.51 -13.63 9.37
C ASN A 27 -31.25 -13.55 7.86
N THR A 28 -29.98 -13.55 7.50
CA THR A 28 -29.54 -13.37 6.12
C THR A 28 -30.16 -14.37 5.17
N LEU A 29 -30.04 -15.67 5.49
CA LEU A 29 -30.43 -16.76 4.57
C LEU A 29 -31.93 -17.07 4.60
N LYS A 30 -32.58 -16.95 5.77
CA LYS A 30 -33.99 -17.32 5.92
C LYS A 30 -34.97 -16.19 5.62
N SER A 31 -34.53 -14.93 5.73
CA SER A 31 -35.39 -13.76 5.51
C SER A 31 -34.77 -12.68 4.64
N GLY A 32 -33.51 -12.27 4.88
CA GLY A 32 -32.91 -11.14 4.20
C GLY A 32 -32.81 -11.33 2.69
N ILE A 33 -32.11 -12.37 2.24
CA ILE A 33 -31.95 -12.66 0.81
C ILE A 33 -33.30 -13.03 0.15
N PRO A 34 -34.16 -13.90 0.72
CA PRO A 34 -35.48 -14.16 0.14
C PRO A 34 -36.32 -12.89 -0.04
N ASN A 35 -36.32 -11.97 0.94
CA ASN A 35 -37.03 -10.71 0.82
C ASN A 35 -36.41 -9.78 -0.24
N ALA A 36 -35.08 -9.75 -0.38
CA ALA A 36 -34.42 -9.02 -1.44
C ALA A 36 -34.81 -9.54 -2.84
N ILE A 37 -34.78 -10.86 -3.03
CA ILE A 37 -35.21 -11.52 -4.27
C ILE A 37 -36.68 -11.20 -4.55
N LYS A 38 -37.53 -11.24 -3.55
CA LYS A 38 -38.94 -10.87 -3.69
C LYS A 38 -39.07 -9.41 -4.18
N ALA A 39 -38.36 -8.46 -3.52
CA ALA A 39 -38.36 -7.06 -3.92
C ALA A 39 -37.84 -6.86 -5.36
N PHE A 40 -36.82 -7.58 -5.75
CA PHE A 40 -36.30 -7.55 -7.12
C PHE A 40 -37.34 -8.06 -8.14
N ASN A 41 -38.02 -9.15 -7.85
CA ASN A 41 -39.05 -9.72 -8.72
C ASN A 41 -40.30 -8.82 -8.84
N GLU A 42 -40.73 -8.19 -7.74
CA GLU A 42 -41.94 -7.37 -7.72
C GLU A 42 -41.70 -5.95 -8.24
N VAL A 43 -40.48 -5.39 -8.14
CA VAL A 43 -40.20 -4.00 -8.50
C VAL A 43 -39.29 -3.88 -9.72
N LEU A 44 -38.13 -4.57 -9.74
CA LEU A 44 -37.14 -4.38 -10.80
C LEU A 44 -37.49 -5.13 -12.08
N LYS A 45 -37.93 -6.37 -11.95
CA LYS A 45 -38.26 -7.23 -13.09
C LYS A 45 -39.34 -6.63 -14.00
N PRO A 46 -40.45 -6.06 -13.47
CA PRO A 46 -41.44 -5.40 -14.32
C PRO A 46 -40.91 -4.15 -15.04
N LEU A 47 -39.88 -3.51 -14.50
CA LEU A 47 -39.21 -2.34 -15.08
C LEU A 47 -38.08 -2.70 -16.06
N GLY A 48 -37.81 -3.98 -16.28
CA GLY A 48 -36.70 -4.44 -17.11
C GLY A 48 -35.33 -4.14 -16.54
N ILE A 49 -35.21 -3.89 -15.22
CA ILE A 49 -33.97 -3.55 -14.55
C ILE A 49 -33.32 -4.81 -14.02
N THR A 50 -32.10 -5.11 -14.47
CA THR A 50 -31.29 -6.26 -14.03
C THR A 50 -30.21 -5.88 -13.04
N LYS A 51 -29.78 -4.61 -13.01
CA LYS A 51 -28.76 -4.11 -12.08
C LYS A 51 -29.35 -3.94 -10.70
N CYS A 52 -28.84 -4.72 -9.74
CA CYS A 52 -29.22 -4.65 -8.34
C CYS A 52 -28.01 -4.99 -7.44
N GLY A 53 -28.17 -4.83 -6.14
CA GLY A 53 -27.14 -5.17 -5.17
C GLY A 53 -27.72 -5.56 -3.82
N ILE A 54 -26.98 -6.38 -3.09
CA ILE A 54 -27.18 -6.64 -1.67
C ILE A 54 -25.93 -6.22 -0.88
N ARG A 55 -26.11 -5.94 0.40
CA ARG A 55 -25.00 -5.65 1.33
C ARG A 55 -25.09 -6.57 2.54
N LEU A 56 -23.93 -7.08 2.94
CA LEU A 56 -23.69 -7.87 4.14
C LEU A 56 -22.69 -7.12 5.02
N ASP A 57 -23.02 -6.98 6.31
CA ASP A 57 -22.22 -6.20 7.27
C ASP A 57 -21.95 -6.99 8.57
N SER A 58 -22.39 -8.24 8.65
CA SER A 58 -22.28 -9.07 9.85
C SER A 58 -22.23 -10.57 9.56
N GLY A 59 -21.74 -11.34 10.55
CA GLY A 59 -21.64 -12.79 10.48
C GLY A 59 -20.41 -13.29 9.72
N ASP A 60 -20.41 -14.55 9.34
CA ASP A 60 -19.38 -15.17 8.49
C ASP A 60 -19.57 -14.72 7.05
N LEU A 61 -18.92 -13.63 6.67
CA LEU A 61 -19.07 -13.00 5.36
C LEU A 61 -18.61 -13.93 4.22
N ALA A 62 -17.58 -14.76 4.41
CA ALA A 62 -17.13 -15.68 3.40
C ALA A 62 -18.17 -16.74 3.11
N TYR A 63 -18.75 -17.34 4.14
CA TYR A 63 -19.83 -18.31 4.01
C TYR A 63 -21.12 -17.68 3.45
N LEU A 64 -21.52 -16.54 4.03
CA LEU A 64 -22.78 -15.89 3.67
C LEU A 64 -22.79 -15.38 2.23
N THR A 65 -21.66 -14.85 1.73
CA THR A 65 -21.59 -14.38 0.34
C THR A 65 -21.68 -15.53 -0.68
N ARG A 66 -21.06 -16.67 -0.40
CA ARG A 66 -21.22 -17.86 -1.24
C ARG A 66 -22.68 -18.32 -1.31
N LYS A 67 -23.33 -18.41 -0.14
CA LYS A 67 -24.77 -18.80 -0.07
C LYS A 67 -25.68 -17.75 -0.70
N ALA A 68 -25.37 -16.48 -0.51
CA ALA A 68 -26.11 -15.41 -1.18
C ALA A 68 -26.01 -15.51 -2.70
N ARG A 69 -24.82 -15.79 -3.23
CA ARG A 69 -24.60 -15.95 -4.68
C ARG A 69 -25.41 -17.12 -5.23
N GLU A 70 -25.35 -18.29 -4.57
CA GLU A 70 -26.15 -19.46 -4.93
C GLU A 70 -27.65 -19.11 -5.02
N MET A 71 -28.22 -18.51 -3.96
CA MET A 71 -29.64 -18.15 -3.91
C MET A 71 -30.04 -17.10 -4.96
N LEU A 72 -29.19 -16.13 -5.23
CA LEU A 72 -29.44 -15.09 -6.23
C LEU A 72 -29.39 -15.68 -7.65
N ASP A 73 -28.45 -16.57 -7.93
CA ASP A 73 -28.32 -17.24 -9.22
C ASP A 73 -29.50 -18.17 -9.50
N GLU A 74 -29.91 -18.97 -8.51
CA GLU A 74 -31.12 -19.84 -8.60
C GLU A 74 -32.39 -19.02 -8.87
N ALA A 75 -32.46 -17.79 -8.34
CA ALA A 75 -33.58 -16.89 -8.59
C ALA A 75 -33.47 -16.10 -9.90
N GLY A 76 -32.40 -16.29 -10.69
CA GLY A 76 -32.15 -15.62 -11.96
C GLY A 76 -31.55 -14.22 -11.86
N TRP A 77 -31.03 -13.83 -10.68
CA TRP A 77 -30.38 -12.54 -10.42
C TRP A 77 -28.84 -12.63 -10.48
N THR A 78 -28.31 -13.20 -11.56
CA THR A 78 -26.88 -13.46 -11.76
C THR A 78 -26.02 -12.19 -11.79
N GLU A 79 -26.59 -11.06 -12.22
CA GLU A 79 -25.90 -9.74 -12.26
C GLU A 79 -25.99 -8.97 -10.94
N CYS A 80 -26.66 -9.51 -9.91
CA CYS A 80 -26.78 -8.84 -8.63
C CYS A 80 -25.42 -8.73 -7.93
N LYS A 81 -25.02 -7.52 -7.57
CA LYS A 81 -23.75 -7.26 -6.90
C LYS A 81 -23.83 -7.51 -5.39
N ILE A 82 -22.81 -8.15 -4.86
CA ILE A 82 -22.67 -8.44 -3.44
C ILE A 82 -21.62 -7.50 -2.85
N SER A 83 -22.07 -6.62 -1.96
CA SER A 83 -21.20 -5.71 -1.22
C SER A 83 -21.00 -6.20 0.21
N VAL A 84 -19.80 -6.12 0.74
CA VAL A 84 -19.51 -6.42 2.15
C VAL A 84 -18.86 -5.23 2.85
N SER A 85 -19.09 -5.12 4.15
CA SER A 85 -18.49 -4.11 5.01
C SER A 85 -18.36 -4.70 6.43
N ASN A 86 -17.94 -3.93 7.40
CA ASN A 86 -17.66 -4.27 8.78
C ASN A 86 -16.16 -4.44 9.07
N SER A 87 -15.54 -3.36 9.52
CA SER A 87 -14.15 -3.33 10.02
C SER A 87 -13.13 -4.04 9.13
N LEU A 88 -13.33 -3.94 7.81
CA LEU A 88 -12.48 -4.59 6.83
C LEU A 88 -11.10 -3.94 6.77
N ASP A 89 -10.10 -4.79 6.61
CA ASP A 89 -8.72 -4.43 6.29
C ASP A 89 -8.15 -5.39 5.23
N GLU A 90 -6.92 -5.15 4.84
CA GLU A 90 -6.21 -5.94 3.84
C GLU A 90 -6.13 -7.42 4.18
N TYR A 91 -5.94 -7.77 5.46
CA TYR A 91 -5.82 -9.17 5.91
C TYR A 91 -7.16 -9.89 5.87
N LEU A 92 -8.23 -9.25 6.36
CA LEU A 92 -9.57 -9.83 6.32
C LEU A 92 -10.06 -10.00 4.89
N ILE A 93 -9.76 -9.04 4.00
CA ILE A 93 -10.11 -9.12 2.58
C ILE A 93 -9.38 -10.30 1.94
N GLN A 94 -8.08 -10.43 2.16
CA GLN A 94 -7.29 -11.53 1.65
C GLN A 94 -7.83 -12.88 2.13
N ASP A 95 -8.10 -13.01 3.42
CA ASP A 95 -8.60 -14.25 4.03
C ASP A 95 -9.97 -14.65 3.47
N MET A 96 -10.91 -13.70 3.36
CA MET A 96 -12.22 -13.95 2.74
C MET A 96 -12.09 -14.42 1.29
N LEU A 97 -11.20 -13.81 0.50
CA LEU A 97 -10.98 -14.20 -0.90
C LEU A 97 -10.36 -15.59 -0.99
N LEU A 98 -9.42 -15.95 -0.11
CA LEU A 98 -8.83 -17.30 -0.03
C LEU A 98 -9.88 -18.34 0.35
N GLN A 99 -10.87 -17.98 1.16
CA GLN A 99 -12.01 -18.85 1.50
C GLN A 99 -13.06 -18.95 0.37
N GLY A 100 -12.85 -18.30 -0.77
CA GLY A 100 -13.74 -18.32 -1.92
C GLY A 100 -14.99 -17.46 -1.77
N ALA A 101 -14.94 -16.39 -0.97
CA ALA A 101 -16.02 -15.42 -0.85
C ALA A 101 -16.41 -14.84 -2.21
N GLN A 102 -17.71 -14.69 -2.45
CA GLN A 102 -18.27 -14.13 -3.69
C GLN A 102 -18.63 -12.67 -3.47
N ILE A 103 -17.65 -11.77 -3.65
CA ILE A 103 -17.77 -10.36 -3.31
C ILE A 103 -17.42 -9.50 -4.53
N ASP A 104 -18.28 -8.54 -4.84
CA ASP A 104 -18.06 -7.57 -5.92
C ASP A 104 -17.51 -6.24 -5.39
N LEU A 105 -17.87 -5.85 -4.15
CA LEU A 105 -17.52 -4.55 -3.58
C LEU A 105 -17.17 -4.68 -2.10
N PHE A 106 -16.11 -4.01 -1.69
CA PHE A 106 -15.68 -3.91 -0.30
C PHE A 106 -15.90 -2.49 0.23
N GLY A 107 -16.68 -2.37 1.31
CA GLY A 107 -16.85 -1.13 2.07
C GLY A 107 -15.78 -1.03 3.15
N VAL A 108 -14.61 -0.49 2.83
CA VAL A 108 -13.51 -0.28 3.78
C VAL A 108 -13.61 1.15 4.32
N GLY A 109 -13.76 1.28 5.63
CA GLY A 109 -13.99 2.58 6.28
C GLY A 109 -13.01 2.85 7.42
N GLU A 110 -13.41 2.53 8.64
CA GLU A 110 -12.70 2.87 9.88
C GLU A 110 -11.21 2.51 9.84
N ARG A 111 -10.87 1.29 9.48
CA ARG A 111 -9.47 0.82 9.50
C ARG A 111 -8.59 1.53 8.48
N MET A 112 -9.14 1.91 7.34
CA MET A 112 -8.42 2.67 6.33
C MET A 112 -8.27 4.14 6.74
N ILE A 113 -9.34 4.78 7.23
CA ILE A 113 -9.32 6.21 7.54
C ILE A 113 -8.49 6.52 8.78
N THR A 114 -8.41 5.58 9.74
CA THR A 114 -7.56 5.67 10.92
C THR A 114 -6.13 5.17 10.66
N ALA A 115 -5.84 4.62 9.48
CA ALA A 115 -4.59 3.92 9.17
C ALA A 115 -4.20 2.95 10.30
N LYS A 116 -5.11 2.05 10.69
CA LYS A 116 -5.07 1.29 11.95
C LYS A 116 -3.75 0.52 12.18
N SER A 117 -3.13 0.01 11.12
CA SER A 117 -1.84 -0.69 11.20
C SER A 117 -0.69 0.26 11.52
N GLU A 118 -0.71 1.48 10.93
CA GLU A 118 0.32 2.50 11.06
C GLU A 118 -0.32 3.89 11.23
N PRO A 119 -0.94 4.19 12.40
CA PRO A 119 -1.79 5.37 12.56
C PRO A 119 -1.01 6.69 12.62
N VAL A 120 0.30 6.64 12.73
CA VAL A 120 1.15 7.82 12.87
C VAL A 120 2.40 7.70 11.98
N PHE A 121 2.66 8.73 11.18
CA PHE A 121 3.97 8.90 10.55
C PHE A 121 4.96 9.42 11.61
N GLY A 122 5.78 8.53 12.15
CA GLY A 122 6.82 8.88 13.11
C GLY A 122 7.91 9.73 12.47
N GLY A 123 7.82 11.04 12.65
CA GLY A 123 8.87 11.99 12.20
C GLY A 123 10.01 12.08 13.20
N VAL A 124 11.26 11.96 12.72
CA VAL A 124 12.47 12.11 13.53
C VAL A 124 13.46 13.00 12.79
N TYR A 125 14.04 13.96 13.51
CA TYR A 125 15.12 14.81 13.02
C TYR A 125 16.44 14.40 13.67
N LYS A 126 17.49 14.21 12.86
CA LYS A 126 18.84 13.90 13.32
C LYS A 126 19.86 14.77 12.58
N LEU A 127 20.79 15.35 13.32
CA LEU A 127 21.97 16.02 12.75
C LEU A 127 22.91 14.95 12.18
N VAL A 128 23.25 15.05 10.91
CA VAL A 128 24.12 14.10 10.20
C VAL A 128 25.37 14.71 9.61
N ALA A 129 25.43 16.04 9.48
CA ALA A 129 26.61 16.77 9.04
C ALA A 129 26.51 18.24 9.44
N ILE A 130 27.65 18.90 9.47
CA ILE A 130 27.79 20.37 9.59
C ILE A 130 28.66 20.84 8.42
N GLU A 131 28.30 21.92 7.77
CA GLU A 131 29.10 22.57 6.75
C GLU A 131 29.85 23.74 7.37
N GLU A 132 31.16 23.75 7.24
CA GLU A 132 32.04 24.83 7.68
C GLU A 132 31.99 26.00 6.68
N PRO A 133 32.42 27.21 7.07
CA PRO A 133 32.41 28.40 6.20
C PRO A 133 33.19 28.24 4.89
N ASP A 134 34.16 27.34 4.84
CA ASP A 134 34.95 26.99 3.64
C ASP A 134 34.27 25.97 2.72
N GLY A 135 33.07 25.53 3.09
CA GLY A 135 32.31 24.49 2.34
C GLY A 135 32.66 23.06 2.72
N THR A 136 33.58 22.85 3.69
CA THR A 136 33.92 21.49 4.15
C THR A 136 32.77 20.88 4.92
N VAL A 137 32.31 19.71 4.49
CA VAL A 137 31.24 18.97 5.16
C VAL A 137 31.81 18.00 6.20
N ILE A 138 31.54 18.28 7.48
CA ILE A 138 31.95 17.44 8.60
C ILE A 138 30.83 16.50 8.99
N PRO A 139 30.98 15.16 8.80
CA PRO A 139 29.96 14.20 9.15
C PRO A 139 29.75 14.13 10.67
N LYS A 140 28.49 13.95 11.08
CA LYS A 140 28.08 13.77 12.48
C LYS A 140 27.25 12.49 12.59
N ILE A 141 27.38 11.79 13.72
CA ILE A 141 26.64 10.56 13.99
C ILE A 141 25.98 10.63 15.36
N LYS A 142 24.78 10.10 15.47
CA LYS A 142 24.17 9.78 16.76
C LYS A 142 24.29 8.28 17.00
N VAL A 143 25.02 7.89 18.02
CA VAL A 143 25.14 6.51 18.47
C VAL A 143 23.97 6.15 19.40
N SER A 144 23.49 4.93 19.33
CA SER A 144 22.41 4.38 20.15
C SER A 144 22.71 2.92 20.45
N GLU A 145 22.26 2.44 21.61
CA GLU A 145 22.30 1.00 21.95
C GLU A 145 21.46 0.16 20.97
N ASN A 146 20.36 0.72 20.47
CA ASN A 146 19.62 0.09 19.37
C ASN A 146 20.27 0.44 18.03
N VAL A 147 20.84 -0.58 17.38
CA VAL A 147 21.56 -0.46 16.10
C VAL A 147 20.70 0.19 15.02
N GLU A 148 19.40 -0.11 14.97
CA GLU A 148 18.45 0.47 13.99
C GLU A 148 18.28 2.00 14.16
N LYS A 149 18.62 2.54 15.34
CA LYS A 149 18.56 3.97 15.64
C LYS A 149 19.87 4.72 15.40
N ILE A 150 20.92 4.01 14.99
CA ILE A 150 22.19 4.63 14.61
C ILE A 150 21.99 5.35 13.28
N THR A 151 22.36 6.63 13.23
CA THR A 151 22.18 7.42 12.02
C THR A 151 23.23 7.10 10.96
N ILE A 152 22.86 7.19 9.69
CA ILE A 152 23.82 7.21 8.58
C ILE A 152 24.32 8.65 8.45
N PRO A 153 25.62 8.90 8.68
CA PRO A 153 26.18 10.25 8.71
C PRO A 153 26.30 10.87 7.32
N HIS A 154 26.76 12.13 7.29
CA HIS A 154 27.10 12.89 6.09
C HIS A 154 25.89 13.42 5.31
N PHE A 155 26.12 14.33 4.35
CA PHE A 155 25.15 14.76 3.35
C PHE A 155 25.13 13.73 2.22
N LYS A 156 23.93 13.24 1.84
CA LYS A 156 23.75 12.01 1.05
C LYS A 156 22.88 12.20 -0.17
N LYS A 157 23.06 11.29 -1.14
CA LYS A 157 22.13 11.02 -2.23
C LYS A 157 21.54 9.61 -2.09
N VAL A 158 20.39 9.40 -2.67
CA VAL A 158 19.73 8.10 -2.75
C VAL A 158 19.45 7.78 -4.21
N TYR A 159 19.97 6.66 -4.67
CA TYR A 159 19.72 6.13 -6.01
C TYR A 159 18.86 4.88 -5.91
N ARG A 160 17.87 4.73 -6.79
CA ARG A 160 17.22 3.46 -7.04
C ARG A 160 17.79 2.83 -8.29
N LEU A 161 18.22 1.57 -8.17
CA LEU A 161 18.80 0.81 -9.26
C LEU A 161 17.68 -0.01 -9.92
N PHE A 162 17.48 0.19 -11.22
CA PHE A 162 16.49 -0.55 -12.00
C PHE A 162 17.18 -1.45 -13.01
N GLY A 163 16.76 -2.71 -13.12
CA GLY A 163 17.20 -3.59 -14.21
C GLY A 163 16.70 -3.07 -15.56
N ARG A 164 17.60 -2.82 -16.53
CA ARG A 164 17.24 -2.30 -17.85
C ARG A 164 16.38 -3.25 -18.66
N ASP A 165 16.53 -4.55 -18.44
CA ASP A 165 15.79 -5.63 -19.09
C ASP A 165 14.40 -5.87 -18.47
N THR A 166 14.25 -5.63 -17.18
CA THR A 166 13.01 -5.93 -16.44
C THR A 166 12.21 -4.69 -16.05
N GLY A 167 12.84 -3.53 -15.98
CA GLY A 167 12.26 -2.31 -15.40
C GLY A 167 11.98 -2.41 -13.89
N LYS A 168 12.41 -3.51 -13.23
CA LYS A 168 12.16 -3.74 -11.80
C LYS A 168 13.28 -3.12 -10.96
N ALA A 169 12.88 -2.63 -9.78
CA ALA A 169 13.81 -2.11 -8.78
C ALA A 169 14.65 -3.26 -8.18
N ILE A 170 15.96 -3.09 -8.17
CA ILE A 170 16.93 -4.08 -7.67
C ILE A 170 17.26 -3.79 -6.21
N ALA A 171 17.58 -2.54 -5.90
CA ALA A 171 17.97 -2.04 -4.59
C ALA A 171 17.93 -0.51 -4.57
N ASP A 172 17.88 0.08 -3.38
CA ASP A 172 18.24 1.49 -3.19
C ASP A 172 19.70 1.57 -2.74
N TYR A 173 20.43 2.55 -3.25
CA TYR A 173 21.85 2.73 -2.98
C TYR A 173 22.10 4.16 -2.48
N ILE A 174 22.60 4.27 -1.25
CA ILE A 174 22.86 5.54 -0.58
C ILE A 174 24.34 5.88 -0.68
N THR A 175 24.65 7.06 -1.18
CA THR A 175 26.01 7.54 -1.38
C THR A 175 26.26 8.84 -0.63
N VAL A 176 27.51 9.24 -0.49
CA VAL A 176 27.87 10.62 -0.15
C VAL A 176 27.46 11.54 -1.30
N HIS A 177 27.08 12.77 -1.01
CA HIS A 177 26.51 13.70 -1.99
C HIS A 177 27.44 14.04 -3.18
N ASP A 178 28.73 13.89 -3.03
CA ASP A 178 29.74 14.11 -4.07
C ASP A 178 30.03 12.90 -4.92
N GLU A 179 29.46 11.74 -4.59
CA GLU A 179 29.55 10.53 -5.42
C GLU A 179 28.50 10.54 -6.53
N THR A 180 28.85 9.94 -7.63
CA THR A 180 27.93 9.64 -8.76
C THR A 180 28.01 8.15 -9.09
N VAL A 181 26.85 7.56 -9.37
CA VAL A 181 26.78 6.16 -9.80
C VAL A 181 26.93 6.10 -11.32
N ASP A 182 27.97 5.41 -11.78
CA ASP A 182 28.19 5.15 -13.21
C ASP A 182 27.47 3.84 -13.60
N ASP A 183 26.28 3.97 -14.15
CA ASP A 183 25.43 2.83 -14.53
C ASP A 183 25.81 2.17 -15.87
N THR A 184 26.91 2.62 -16.47
CA THR A 184 27.54 1.96 -17.64
C THR A 184 28.49 0.86 -17.22
N LYS A 185 28.86 0.80 -15.95
CA LYS A 185 29.76 -0.20 -15.35
C LYS A 185 29.02 -1.10 -14.38
N GLY A 186 29.66 -2.21 -14.00
CA GLY A 186 29.18 -3.03 -12.89
C GLY A 186 29.33 -2.30 -11.56
N LEU A 187 28.36 -2.49 -10.66
CA LEU A 187 28.36 -1.97 -9.30
C LEU A 187 28.25 -3.13 -8.32
N THR A 188 29.18 -3.23 -7.38
CA THR A 188 29.06 -4.17 -6.25
C THR A 188 28.32 -3.47 -5.12
N ILE A 189 27.21 -4.03 -4.71
CA ILE A 189 26.42 -3.59 -3.54
C ILE A 189 26.53 -4.63 -2.42
N PHE A 190 26.33 -4.20 -1.18
CA PHE A 190 26.39 -5.08 0.00
C PHE A 190 25.44 -4.64 1.10
N ASP A 191 24.91 -5.59 1.86
CA ASP A 191 24.10 -5.33 3.03
C ASP A 191 24.98 -4.73 4.15
N PRO A 192 24.76 -3.47 4.57
CA PRO A 192 25.60 -2.84 5.61
C PRO A 192 25.52 -3.53 6.98
N MET A 193 24.48 -4.33 7.22
CA MET A 193 24.33 -5.15 8.43
C MET A 193 24.96 -6.53 8.29
N ALA A 194 25.28 -6.96 7.08
CA ALA A 194 25.84 -8.27 6.77
C ALA A 194 26.82 -8.16 5.58
N THR A 195 27.97 -7.51 5.80
CA THR A 195 28.91 -7.07 4.76
C THR A 195 29.51 -8.18 3.89
N TRP A 196 29.35 -9.44 4.30
CA TRP A 196 29.72 -10.61 3.49
C TRP A 196 28.68 -10.92 2.39
N LYS A 197 27.46 -10.40 2.50
CA LYS A 197 26.43 -10.52 1.47
C LYS A 197 26.66 -9.44 0.43
N ARG A 198 27.34 -9.81 -0.64
CA ARG A 198 27.66 -8.93 -1.76
C ARG A 198 26.96 -9.39 -3.03
N LYS A 199 26.60 -8.44 -3.89
CA LYS A 199 25.98 -8.68 -5.18
C LYS A 199 26.57 -7.73 -6.22
N ASP A 200 27.03 -8.29 -7.33
CA ASP A 200 27.42 -7.50 -8.50
C ASP A 200 26.18 -7.24 -9.35
N VAL A 201 25.92 -5.98 -9.63
CA VAL A 201 24.80 -5.52 -10.44
C VAL A 201 25.34 -4.99 -11.76
N TYR A 202 24.79 -5.51 -12.85
CA TYR A 202 25.12 -5.12 -14.23
C TYR A 202 23.83 -4.78 -14.97
N ASN A 203 23.95 -4.07 -16.10
CA ASN A 203 22.81 -3.71 -16.97
C ASN A 203 21.65 -3.06 -16.21
N PHE A 204 21.97 -2.04 -15.42
CA PHE A 204 21.01 -1.30 -14.63
C PHE A 204 20.96 0.19 -15.01
N GLU A 205 19.93 0.89 -14.64
CA GLU A 205 19.77 2.35 -14.61
C GLU A 205 19.81 2.82 -13.16
N ALA A 206 20.62 3.82 -12.86
CA ALA A 206 20.66 4.46 -11.54
C ALA A 206 19.87 5.78 -11.57
N ARG A 207 18.75 5.82 -10.87
CA ARG A 207 17.91 7.01 -10.78
C ARG A 207 18.06 7.66 -9.42
N GLU A 208 18.49 8.93 -9.40
CA GLU A 208 18.50 9.73 -8.17
C GLU A 208 17.06 10.03 -7.74
N LEU A 209 16.75 9.76 -6.47
CA LEU A 209 15.39 9.90 -5.93
C LEU A 209 15.13 11.26 -5.27
N LEU A 210 16.18 11.96 -4.84
CA LEU A 210 16.05 13.23 -4.16
C LEU A 210 15.80 14.36 -5.16
N VAL A 211 14.75 15.13 -4.92
CA VAL A 211 14.42 16.33 -5.71
C VAL A 211 14.51 17.57 -4.81
N PRO A 212 15.06 18.70 -5.30
CA PRO A 212 15.13 19.91 -4.51
C PRO A 212 13.75 20.55 -4.33
N ILE A 213 13.32 20.75 -3.09
CA ILE A 213 12.06 21.43 -2.74
C ILE A 213 12.31 22.90 -2.51
N PHE A 214 13.38 23.22 -1.77
CA PHE A 214 13.84 24.59 -1.53
C PHE A 214 15.29 24.76 -1.98
N LYS A 215 15.60 25.91 -2.58
CA LYS A 215 16.94 26.32 -2.94
C LYS A 215 17.13 27.80 -2.58
N ASN A 216 18.15 28.10 -1.78
CA ASN A 216 18.43 29.47 -1.29
C ASN A 216 17.19 30.14 -0.65
N GLY A 217 16.45 29.41 0.19
CA GLY A 217 15.25 29.88 0.88
C GLY A 217 14.00 30.02 0.01
N LYS A 218 14.07 29.70 -1.28
CA LYS A 218 12.93 29.76 -2.21
C LYS A 218 12.46 28.36 -2.54
N ARG A 219 11.13 28.17 -2.55
CA ARG A 219 10.53 26.92 -3.07
C ARG A 219 10.76 26.82 -4.58
N VAL A 220 11.35 25.70 -5.00
CA VAL A 220 11.66 25.41 -6.42
C VAL A 220 10.88 24.20 -6.96
N TYR A 221 10.00 23.62 -6.13
CA TYR A 221 9.19 22.48 -6.48
C TYR A 221 7.70 22.84 -6.45
N ASP A 222 7.00 22.57 -7.54
CA ASP A 222 5.55 22.68 -7.61
C ASP A 222 4.92 21.32 -7.33
N CYS A 223 4.00 21.28 -6.35
CA CYS A 223 3.33 20.04 -5.99
C CYS A 223 2.42 19.60 -7.13
N PRO A 224 2.57 18.35 -7.64
CA PRO A 224 1.69 17.84 -8.68
C PRO A 224 0.24 17.70 -8.18
N PRO A 225 -0.75 17.65 -9.09
CA PRO A 225 -2.11 17.29 -8.75
C PRO A 225 -2.23 15.89 -8.14
N LEU A 226 -3.27 15.68 -7.32
CA LEU A 226 -3.47 14.40 -6.60
C LEU A 226 -3.47 13.17 -7.54
N GLU A 227 -4.08 13.28 -8.72
CA GLU A 227 -4.14 12.16 -9.66
C GLU A 227 -2.77 11.80 -10.23
N GLU A 228 -1.88 12.76 -10.43
CA GLU A 228 -0.50 12.51 -10.82
C GLU A 228 0.28 11.83 -9.69
N ILE A 229 0.06 12.25 -8.43
CA ILE A 229 0.69 11.62 -7.25
C ILE A 229 0.24 10.16 -7.13
N LYS A 230 -1.06 9.87 -7.32
CA LYS A 230 -1.60 8.52 -7.31
C LYS A 230 -1.01 7.66 -8.43
N ALA A 231 -0.96 8.19 -9.65
CA ALA A 231 -0.39 7.51 -10.79
C ALA A 231 1.10 7.20 -10.57
N TYR A 232 1.87 8.17 -10.06
CA TYR A 232 3.27 7.98 -9.71
C TYR A 232 3.45 6.90 -8.64
N CYS A 233 2.63 6.92 -7.58
CA CYS A 233 2.68 5.90 -6.52
C CYS A 233 2.43 4.50 -7.09
N ALA A 234 1.37 4.32 -7.89
CA ALA A 234 1.05 3.04 -8.53
C ALA A 234 2.21 2.56 -9.43
N GLN A 235 2.75 3.45 -10.26
CA GLN A 235 3.88 3.15 -11.13
C GLN A 235 5.13 2.71 -10.32
N GLN A 236 5.43 3.40 -9.20
CA GLN A 236 6.59 3.03 -8.38
C GLN A 236 6.39 1.68 -7.68
N VAL A 237 5.18 1.40 -7.17
CA VAL A 237 4.84 0.09 -6.58
C VAL A 237 4.96 -1.03 -7.62
N ASP A 238 4.57 -0.79 -8.87
CA ASP A 238 4.69 -1.77 -9.95
C ASP A 238 6.15 -2.09 -10.32
N THR A 239 7.09 -1.23 -9.99
CA THR A 239 8.53 -1.54 -10.18
C THR A 239 9.06 -2.54 -9.16
N LEU A 240 8.39 -2.75 -8.04
CA LEU A 240 8.80 -3.72 -7.04
C LEU A 240 8.44 -5.15 -7.48
N TRP A 241 9.25 -6.11 -7.08
CA TRP A 241 8.96 -7.54 -7.26
C TRP A 241 7.78 -7.98 -6.39
N ASP A 242 7.00 -8.94 -6.84
CA ASP A 242 5.81 -9.40 -6.12
C ASP A 242 6.15 -9.98 -4.75
N GLU A 243 7.34 -10.58 -4.62
CA GLU A 243 7.86 -11.11 -3.36
C GLU A 243 8.04 -10.02 -2.29
N VAL A 244 8.39 -8.79 -2.69
CA VAL A 244 8.55 -7.64 -1.78
C VAL A 244 7.19 -7.08 -1.34
N LYS A 245 6.16 -7.24 -2.18
CA LYS A 245 4.81 -6.70 -1.96
C LYS A 245 3.89 -7.61 -1.14
N ARG A 246 4.36 -8.77 -0.68
CA ARG A 246 3.56 -9.70 0.13
C ARG A 246 3.19 -9.09 1.47
N PHE A 247 2.00 -9.38 1.97
CA PHE A 247 1.59 -9.02 3.32
C PHE A 247 2.31 -9.87 4.37
N ASP A 248 2.42 -11.17 4.11
CA ASP A 248 3.08 -12.12 5.00
C ASP A 248 4.44 -12.52 4.43
N TYR A 249 5.47 -12.49 5.28
CA TYR A 249 6.86 -12.84 4.94
C TYR A 249 7.35 -12.14 3.66
N PRO A 250 7.26 -10.79 3.57
CA PRO A 250 7.78 -10.07 2.42
C PRO A 250 9.29 -10.34 2.27
N HIS A 251 9.74 -10.47 1.04
CA HIS A 251 11.17 -10.48 0.77
C HIS A 251 11.77 -9.13 1.14
N LYS A 252 12.93 -9.15 1.81
CA LYS A 252 13.63 -7.92 2.20
C LYS A 252 14.02 -7.13 0.94
N TYR A 253 13.59 -5.89 0.85
CA TYR A 253 14.10 -4.94 -0.13
C TYR A 253 15.43 -4.38 0.36
N TYR A 254 16.45 -4.38 -0.49
CA TYR A 254 17.80 -3.99 -0.11
C TYR A 254 17.96 -2.47 -0.18
N VAL A 255 18.56 -1.91 0.87
CA VAL A 255 18.97 -0.50 0.95
C VAL A 255 20.43 -0.52 1.40
N ASP A 256 21.33 -0.33 0.45
CA ASP A 256 22.75 -0.53 0.62
C ASP A 256 23.49 0.81 0.61
N LEU A 257 24.69 0.83 1.18
CA LEU A 257 25.54 2.02 1.26
C LEU A 257 26.71 1.92 0.28
N SER A 258 27.22 3.08 -0.19
CA SER A 258 28.51 3.10 -0.87
C SER A 258 29.64 2.75 0.12
N ASP A 259 30.71 2.16 -0.40
CA ASP A 259 31.90 1.84 0.40
C ASP A 259 32.41 3.10 1.15
N LYS A 260 32.47 4.24 0.48
CA LYS A 260 32.87 5.52 1.08
C LYS A 260 31.97 5.92 2.26
N LEU A 261 30.66 5.84 2.08
CA LEU A 261 29.69 6.21 3.14
C LEU A 261 29.74 5.23 4.33
N TRP A 262 29.88 3.94 4.02
CA TRP A 262 30.03 2.91 5.04
C TRP A 262 31.33 3.10 5.86
N ASP A 263 32.46 3.36 5.19
CA ASP A 263 33.75 3.62 5.85
C ASP A 263 33.69 4.85 6.77
N ILE A 264 33.05 5.93 6.33
CA ILE A 264 32.81 7.13 7.16
C ILE A 264 32.00 6.76 8.41
N GLN A 265 30.91 5.99 8.26
CA GLN A 265 30.10 5.55 9.39
C GLN A 265 30.90 4.68 10.36
N GLN A 266 31.67 3.71 9.89
CA GLN A 266 32.47 2.84 10.72
C GLN A 266 33.60 3.62 11.44
N CYS A 267 34.22 4.58 10.78
CA CYS A 267 35.22 5.45 11.39
C CYS A 267 34.61 6.24 12.57
N LEU A 268 33.45 6.87 12.37
CA LEU A 268 32.78 7.64 13.41
C LEU A 268 32.30 6.78 14.58
N LEU A 269 31.84 5.56 14.32
CA LEU A 269 31.44 4.62 15.36
C LEU A 269 32.63 4.20 16.25
N ARG A 270 33.80 3.97 15.64
CA ARG A 270 35.02 3.63 16.40
C ARG A 270 35.50 4.80 17.26
N THR A 271 35.51 6.03 16.73
CA THR A 271 35.97 7.21 17.44
C THR A 271 35.00 7.69 18.52
N SER A 272 33.72 7.37 18.45
CA SER A 272 32.74 7.72 19.47
C SER A 272 32.74 6.76 20.67
N GLN A 273 33.52 5.66 20.63
CA GLN A 273 33.71 4.72 21.74
C GLN A 273 34.92 5.06 22.62
N MET A 274 35.71 6.07 22.23
CA MET A 274 36.81 6.63 23.00
C MET A 274 36.35 7.84 23.80
#